data_7dbfe4a77c2e856b440f80357a66d6d9
#
_entry.id   7dbfe4a77c2e856b440f80357a66d6d9
#
_cell.length_a   1.000
_cell.length_b   1.000
_cell.length_c   1.000
_cell.angle_alpha   90.00
_cell.angle_beta   90.00
_cell.angle_gamma   90.00
#
_symmetry.space_group_name_H-M   'P 1'
#
loop_
_entity.id
_entity.type
_entity.pdbx_description
1 polymer ?
#
loop_
_entity_poly.entity_id
_entity_poly.type
_entity_poly.pdbx_seq_one_letter_code
_entity_poly.pdbx_strand_id
1 'polypeptide(L)'
;MEAIELDQTQTGDASAEASDFDARFAVVRSRLLAICSPLVGTHEAQDVVQDTYLAGQSRHERLRDPDAFDAWLIRIAINRCPDRHRRGARLLPLGPTHEARPTVGRDPGLRELIERLPPRERTILVLHYAHGYRLQEIGLLLALSHTNVRTIIARARQRLLRALREADA
;
A
#
# COMPACT_ATOMS: atom_id res chain seq x y z
N MET A 1 -39.16 -40.87 11.26
CA MET A 1 -39.19 -39.56 10.55
C MET A 1 -38.49 -38.59 11.46
N GLU A 2 -37.15 -38.58 11.36
CA GLU A 2 -36.24 -37.82 12.22
C GLU A 2 -35.94 -36.50 11.54
N ALA A 3 -36.33 -35.41 12.19
CA ALA A 3 -36.09 -34.08 11.70
C ALA A 3 -34.59 -33.73 11.85
N ILE A 4 -33.92 -33.43 10.75
CA ILE A 4 -32.56 -32.91 10.72
C ILE A 4 -32.64 -31.44 11.20
N GLU A 5 -32.26 -31.22 12.45
CA GLU A 5 -32.08 -29.92 13.05
C GLU A 5 -30.80 -29.30 12.45
N LEU A 6 -30.98 -28.43 11.46
CA LEU A 6 -29.88 -27.66 10.87
C LEU A 6 -29.37 -26.68 11.93
N ASP A 7 -28.14 -26.85 12.33
CA ASP A 7 -27.40 -26.01 13.25
C ASP A 7 -27.28 -24.58 12.68
N GLN A 8 -28.12 -23.66 13.17
CA GLN A 8 -28.15 -22.22 12.79
C GLN A 8 -27.11 -21.40 13.52
N THR A 9 -26.24 -21.99 14.34
CA THR A 9 -25.32 -21.26 15.22
C THR A 9 -24.06 -20.80 14.50
N GLN A 10 -23.67 -21.35 13.36
CA GLN A 10 -22.47 -20.97 12.63
C GLN A 10 -22.63 -19.77 11.70
N THR A 11 -23.85 -19.42 11.31
CA THR A 11 -24.10 -18.32 10.37
C THR A 11 -24.07 -16.92 11.03
N GLY A 12 -24.30 -16.83 12.34
CA GLY A 12 -24.33 -15.58 13.09
C GLY A 12 -22.94 -15.02 13.39
N ASP A 13 -21.96 -15.88 13.63
CA ASP A 13 -20.60 -15.49 14.02
C ASP A 13 -19.81 -14.96 12.80
N ALA A 14 -19.87 -15.65 11.68
CA ALA A 14 -19.23 -15.22 10.43
C ALA A 14 -19.77 -13.86 9.88
N SER A 15 -21.05 -13.57 10.11
CA SER A 15 -21.66 -12.29 9.73
C SER A 15 -21.21 -11.14 10.62
N ALA A 16 -21.02 -11.37 11.92
CA ALA A 16 -20.53 -10.37 12.86
C ALA A 16 -19.04 -10.06 12.64
N GLU A 17 -18.23 -11.07 12.36
CA GLU A 17 -16.79 -10.93 12.08
C GLU A 17 -16.54 -10.22 10.73
N ALA A 18 -17.33 -10.52 9.69
CA ALA A 18 -17.27 -9.81 8.43
C ALA A 18 -17.65 -8.34 8.61
N SER A 19 -18.63 -8.02 9.46
CA SER A 19 -19.02 -6.64 9.79
C SER A 19 -17.92 -5.88 10.53
N ASP A 20 -17.17 -6.53 11.44
CA ASP A 20 -16.04 -5.92 12.15
C ASP A 20 -14.87 -5.64 11.19
N PHE A 21 -14.53 -6.60 10.33
CA PHE A 21 -13.50 -6.40 9.30
C PHE A 21 -13.82 -5.22 8.39
N ASP A 22 -15.07 -5.13 7.90
CA ASP A 22 -15.51 -4.09 6.98
C ASP A 22 -15.43 -2.70 7.63
N ALA A 23 -15.87 -2.57 8.88
CA ALA A 23 -15.80 -1.33 9.63
C ALA A 23 -14.34 -0.87 9.83
N ARG A 24 -13.46 -1.78 10.22
CA ARG A 24 -12.03 -1.51 10.39
C ARG A 24 -11.33 -1.20 9.06
N PHE A 25 -11.66 -1.93 8.00
CA PHE A 25 -11.12 -1.68 6.67
C PHE A 25 -11.52 -0.29 6.14
N ALA A 26 -12.76 0.13 6.36
CA ALA A 26 -13.25 1.45 5.96
C ALA A 26 -12.40 2.59 6.53
N VAL A 27 -11.95 2.46 7.80
CA VAL A 27 -11.06 3.43 8.46
C VAL A 27 -9.68 3.48 7.78
N VAL A 28 -9.11 2.33 7.42
CA VAL A 28 -7.76 2.23 6.87
C VAL A 28 -7.72 2.51 5.35
N ARG A 29 -8.84 2.39 4.64
CA ARG A 29 -8.95 2.48 3.18
C ARG A 29 -8.32 3.75 2.60
N SER A 30 -8.60 4.91 3.16
CA SER A 30 -8.06 6.20 2.68
C SER A 30 -6.52 6.24 2.81
N ARG A 31 -5.98 5.67 3.89
CA ARG A 31 -4.54 5.56 4.12
C ARG A 31 -3.88 4.61 3.14
N LEU A 32 -4.51 3.47 2.82
CA LEU A 32 -4.03 2.55 1.79
C LEU A 32 -3.95 3.23 0.43
N LEU A 33 -4.99 3.97 0.02
CA LEU A 33 -4.98 4.74 -1.22
C LEU A 33 -3.87 5.78 -1.25
N ALA A 34 -3.67 6.52 -0.15
CA ALA A 34 -2.62 7.53 -0.05
C ALA A 34 -1.21 6.93 -0.14
N ILE A 35 -0.99 5.72 0.38
CA ILE A 35 0.29 4.99 0.27
C ILE A 35 0.48 4.43 -1.14
N CYS A 36 -0.55 3.83 -1.74
CA CYS A 36 -0.41 3.13 -3.01
C CYS A 36 -0.39 4.07 -4.22
N SER A 37 -1.13 5.20 -4.21
CA SER A 37 -1.23 6.11 -5.35
C SER A 37 0.13 6.63 -5.87
N PRO A 38 1.07 7.06 -5.03
CA PRO A 38 2.40 7.46 -5.51
C PRO A 38 3.28 6.28 -5.95
N LEU A 39 2.89 5.03 -5.63
CA LEU A 39 3.65 3.84 -6.00
C LEU A 39 3.26 3.29 -7.37
N VAL A 40 1.96 3.30 -7.69
CA VAL A 40 1.41 2.64 -8.89
C VAL A 40 0.50 3.53 -9.74
N GLY A 41 0.21 4.76 -9.32
CA GLY A 41 -0.79 5.62 -9.93
C GLY A 41 -2.16 5.48 -9.26
N THR A 42 -3.02 6.49 -9.48
CA THR A 42 -4.31 6.59 -8.75
C THR A 42 -5.29 5.49 -9.12
N HIS A 43 -5.36 5.14 -10.41
CA HIS A 43 -6.28 4.12 -10.91
C HIS A 43 -5.88 2.74 -10.38
N GLU A 44 -4.63 2.36 -10.56
CA GLU A 44 -4.09 1.09 -10.11
C GLU A 44 -4.11 0.96 -8.58
N ALA A 45 -4.01 2.08 -7.86
CA ALA A 45 -4.11 2.07 -6.40
C ALA A 45 -5.48 1.64 -5.91
N GLN A 46 -6.56 1.98 -6.61
CA GLN A 46 -7.91 1.52 -6.29
C GLN A 46 -8.00 0.00 -6.40
N ASP A 47 -7.46 -0.56 -7.47
CA ASP A 47 -7.41 -2.00 -7.68
C ASP A 47 -6.56 -2.71 -6.62
N VAL A 48 -5.39 -2.13 -6.26
CA VAL A 48 -4.54 -2.65 -5.18
C VAL A 48 -5.30 -2.67 -3.86
N VAL A 49 -6.05 -1.61 -3.55
CA VAL A 49 -6.84 -1.52 -2.32
C VAL A 49 -7.99 -2.54 -2.33
N GLN A 50 -8.66 -2.74 -3.46
CA GLN A 50 -9.70 -3.77 -3.60
C GLN A 50 -9.12 -5.19 -3.45
N ASP A 51 -8.00 -5.49 -4.11
CA ASP A 51 -7.30 -6.77 -3.96
C ASP A 51 -6.82 -6.98 -2.52
N THR A 52 -6.46 -5.90 -1.82
CA THR A 52 -6.05 -5.93 -0.40
C THR A 52 -7.24 -6.25 0.49
N TYR A 53 -8.42 -5.67 0.21
CA TYR A 53 -9.67 -5.99 0.90
C TYR A 53 -9.98 -7.47 0.80
N LEU A 54 -10.04 -8.03 -0.42
CA LEU A 54 -10.35 -9.45 -0.65
C LEU A 54 -9.36 -10.39 0.04
N ALA A 55 -8.06 -10.06 -0.04
CA ALA A 55 -7.04 -10.86 0.63
C ALA A 55 -7.04 -10.71 2.15
N GLY A 56 -7.42 -9.54 2.64
CA GLY A 56 -7.59 -9.28 4.06
C GLY A 56 -8.78 -10.06 4.62
N GLN A 57 -9.93 -9.92 3.98
CA GLN A 57 -11.16 -10.60 4.39
C GLN A 57 -10.99 -12.12 4.49
N SER A 58 -10.28 -12.74 3.55
CA SER A 58 -10.04 -14.19 3.57
C SER A 58 -9.03 -14.67 4.63
N ARG A 59 -8.36 -13.78 5.35
CA ARG A 59 -7.25 -14.12 6.25
C ARG A 59 -7.30 -13.41 7.61
N HIS A 60 -8.25 -12.50 7.86
CA HIS A 60 -8.29 -11.68 9.08
C HIS A 60 -8.44 -12.52 10.34
N GLU A 61 -9.19 -13.63 10.31
CA GLU A 61 -9.34 -14.57 11.41
C GLU A 61 -8.00 -15.17 11.90
N ARG A 62 -6.98 -15.19 11.02
CA ARG A 62 -5.63 -15.68 11.35
C ARG A 62 -4.74 -14.61 11.93
N LEU A 63 -5.21 -13.37 12.03
CA LEU A 63 -4.46 -12.28 12.60
C LEU A 63 -4.40 -12.43 14.13
N ARG A 64 -3.24 -12.81 14.65
CA ARG A 64 -3.05 -13.07 16.09
C ARG A 64 -3.10 -11.82 16.96
N ASP A 65 -2.76 -10.68 16.39
CA ASP A 65 -2.68 -9.39 17.07
C ASP A 65 -3.63 -8.39 16.38
N PRO A 66 -4.78 -8.09 16.99
CA PRO A 66 -5.75 -7.12 16.46
C PRO A 66 -5.16 -5.71 16.29
N ASP A 67 -4.19 -5.31 17.11
CA ASP A 67 -3.56 -3.99 17.04
C ASP A 67 -2.63 -3.86 15.82
N ALA A 68 -2.17 -4.98 15.27
CA ALA A 68 -1.37 -5.01 14.05
C ALA A 68 -2.21 -4.93 12.76
N PHE A 69 -3.53 -4.79 12.81
CA PHE A 69 -4.44 -4.84 11.66
C PHE A 69 -4.05 -3.85 10.55
N ASP A 70 -3.84 -2.59 10.90
CA ASP A 70 -3.46 -1.55 9.94
C ASP A 70 -2.12 -1.88 9.25
N ALA A 71 -1.10 -2.20 10.06
CA ALA A 71 0.22 -2.55 9.56
C ALA A 71 0.19 -3.80 8.67
N TRP A 72 -0.63 -4.78 9.02
CA TRP A 72 -0.83 -5.98 8.24
C TRP A 72 -1.49 -5.71 6.88
N LEU A 73 -2.55 -4.89 6.82
CA LEU A 73 -3.18 -4.48 5.57
C LEU A 73 -2.24 -3.65 4.70
N ILE A 74 -1.51 -2.71 5.28
CA ILE A 74 -0.51 -1.90 4.58
C ILE A 74 0.57 -2.80 3.96
N ARG A 75 1.03 -3.81 4.67
CA ARG A 75 2.00 -4.79 4.16
C ARG A 75 1.44 -5.59 2.98
N ILE A 76 0.16 -6.02 3.04
CA ILE A 76 -0.51 -6.68 1.92
C ILE A 76 -0.56 -5.76 0.71
N ALA A 77 -0.99 -4.50 0.88
CA ALA A 77 -1.11 -3.52 -0.19
C ALA A 77 0.25 -3.22 -0.85
N ILE A 78 1.27 -2.92 -0.06
CA ILE A 78 2.62 -2.62 -0.56
C ILE A 78 3.19 -3.79 -1.38
N ASN A 79 2.99 -5.03 -0.93
CA ASN A 79 3.47 -6.21 -1.66
C ASN A 79 2.75 -6.42 -3.01
N ARG A 80 1.55 -5.86 -3.19
CA ARG A 80 0.81 -5.89 -4.45
C ARG A 80 1.19 -4.80 -5.43
N CYS A 81 1.71 -3.67 -4.96
CA CYS A 81 2.09 -2.55 -5.81
C CYS A 81 3.10 -2.91 -6.93
N PRO A 82 4.20 -3.67 -6.69
CA PRO A 82 5.15 -4.02 -7.75
C PRO A 82 4.54 -4.87 -8.87
N ASP A 83 3.61 -5.75 -8.53
CA ASP A 83 2.98 -6.65 -9.51
C ASP A 83 2.05 -5.88 -10.45
N ARG A 84 1.34 -4.88 -9.95
CA ARG A 84 0.49 -4.00 -10.76
C ARG A 84 1.32 -3.10 -11.66
N HIS A 85 2.41 -2.51 -11.16
CA HIS A 85 3.31 -1.68 -11.96
C HIS A 85 3.91 -2.46 -13.14
N ARG A 86 4.27 -3.72 -12.94
CA ARG A 86 4.74 -4.60 -14.05
C ARG A 86 3.66 -4.93 -15.07
N ARG A 87 2.40 -5.05 -14.65
CA ARG A 87 1.26 -5.30 -15.55
C ARG A 87 0.86 -4.02 -16.30
N GLY A 88 0.84 -2.87 -15.63
CA GLY A 88 0.54 -1.57 -16.24
C GLY A 88 1.57 -1.11 -17.27
N ALA A 89 2.85 -1.42 -17.09
CA ALA A 89 3.89 -1.12 -18.07
C ALA A 89 3.75 -1.91 -19.40
N ARG A 90 2.89 -2.93 -19.44
CA ARG A 90 2.54 -3.68 -20.67
C ARG A 90 1.28 -3.19 -21.37
N LEU A 91 0.48 -2.37 -20.73
CA LEU A 91 -0.72 -1.76 -21.29
C LEU A 91 -0.41 -0.28 -21.56
N LEU A 92 -0.50 0.12 -22.81
CA LEU A 92 -0.28 1.43 -23.42
C LEU A 92 -0.51 2.65 -22.52
N PRO A 93 0.24 3.75 -22.71
CA PRO A 93 0.04 4.99 -21.97
C PRO A 93 -1.31 5.61 -22.36
N LEU A 94 -2.31 5.40 -21.54
CA LEU A 94 -3.52 6.21 -21.55
C LEU A 94 -3.22 7.50 -20.79
N GLY A 95 -3.51 8.62 -21.44
CA GLY A 95 -3.16 9.97 -21.04
C GLY A 95 -3.53 10.39 -19.61
N PRO A 96 -3.25 11.64 -19.23
CA PRO A 96 -3.30 12.12 -17.85
C PRO A 96 -4.72 12.10 -17.32
N THR A 97 -5.05 11.14 -16.47
CA THR A 97 -6.29 11.17 -15.69
C THR A 97 -6.04 11.92 -14.39
N HIS A 98 -6.63 13.10 -14.31
CA HIS A 98 -6.69 13.96 -13.15
C HIS A 98 -7.49 13.33 -12.00
N GLU A 99 -7.08 13.75 -10.79
CA GLU A 99 -7.82 13.82 -9.54
C GLU A 99 -7.73 12.64 -8.57
N ALA A 100 -6.61 12.60 -7.84
CA ALA A 100 -6.61 12.36 -6.40
C ALA A 100 -5.40 13.08 -5.81
N ARG A 101 -5.63 13.94 -4.83
CA ARG A 101 -4.63 14.75 -4.13
C ARG A 101 -3.57 13.84 -3.48
N PRO A 102 -2.35 13.71 -4.00
CA PRO A 102 -1.28 13.13 -3.22
C PRO A 102 -0.70 14.25 -2.34
N THR A 103 -0.59 13.98 -1.08
CA THR A 103 0.16 14.82 -0.12
C THR A 103 1.67 14.77 -0.34
N VAL A 104 2.16 14.04 -1.35
CA VAL A 104 3.55 14.04 -1.76
C VAL A 104 3.75 15.12 -2.83
N GLY A 105 4.18 16.29 -2.37
CA GLY A 105 4.68 17.37 -3.21
C GLY A 105 3.66 17.95 -4.20
N ARG A 106 3.35 19.23 -4.05
CA ARG A 106 2.59 20.02 -5.04
C ARG A 106 3.38 20.27 -6.33
N ASP A 107 4.61 19.75 -6.40
CA ASP A 107 5.51 19.94 -7.54
C ASP A 107 5.41 18.73 -8.48
N PRO A 108 4.86 18.92 -9.71
CA PRO A 108 4.77 17.87 -10.72
C PRO A 108 6.13 17.27 -11.10
N GLY A 109 7.19 18.09 -11.09
CA GLY A 109 8.55 17.66 -11.40
C GLY A 109 9.10 16.67 -10.36
N LEU A 110 8.90 16.95 -9.07
CA LEU A 110 9.32 16.04 -8.01
C LEU A 110 8.57 14.70 -8.08
N ARG A 111 7.29 14.72 -8.43
CA ARG A 111 6.49 13.50 -8.61
C ARG A 111 7.08 12.62 -9.71
N GLU A 112 7.36 13.18 -10.86
CA GLU A 112 7.96 12.44 -11.99
C GLU A 112 9.32 11.84 -11.62
N LEU A 113 10.14 12.58 -10.89
CA LEU A 113 11.43 12.08 -10.40
C LEU A 113 11.27 10.91 -9.41
N ILE A 114 10.27 10.97 -8.53
CA ILE A 114 9.95 9.87 -7.61
C ILE A 114 9.46 8.64 -8.39
N GLU A 115 8.65 8.83 -9.43
CA GLU A 115 8.14 7.74 -10.27
C GLU A 115 9.24 7.02 -11.05
N ARG A 116 10.34 7.70 -11.36
CA ARG A 116 11.54 7.12 -12.01
C ARG A 116 12.42 6.30 -11.08
N LEU A 117 12.23 6.40 -9.76
CA LEU A 117 12.99 5.59 -8.81
C LEU A 117 12.64 4.10 -8.90
N PRO A 118 13.58 3.19 -8.62
CA PRO A 118 13.30 1.78 -8.46
C PRO A 118 12.14 1.57 -7.45
N PRO A 119 11.21 0.64 -7.69
CA PRO A 119 10.00 0.49 -6.89
C PRO A 119 10.25 0.41 -5.39
N ARG A 120 11.28 -0.31 -4.97
CA ARG A 120 11.64 -0.46 -3.55
C ARG A 120 12.17 0.83 -2.91
N GLU A 121 12.95 1.60 -3.65
CA GLU A 121 13.46 2.91 -3.22
C GLU A 121 12.31 3.90 -3.08
N ARG A 122 11.41 3.93 -4.06
CA ARG A 122 10.19 4.74 -4.06
C ARG A 122 9.30 4.42 -2.86
N THR A 123 9.03 3.13 -2.61
CA THR A 123 8.21 2.69 -1.47
C THR A 123 8.77 3.20 -0.14
N ILE A 124 10.05 2.99 0.12
CA ILE A 124 10.69 3.42 1.37
C ILE A 124 10.65 4.93 1.52
N LEU A 125 10.90 5.66 0.44
CA LEU A 125 10.90 7.12 0.43
C LEU A 125 9.50 7.67 0.71
N VAL A 126 8.46 7.14 0.06
CA VAL A 126 7.06 7.54 0.27
C VAL A 126 6.62 7.24 1.71
N LEU A 127 6.89 6.05 2.22
CA LEU A 127 6.53 5.69 3.60
C LEU A 127 7.20 6.63 4.61
N HIS A 128 8.48 6.95 4.42
CA HIS A 128 9.22 7.78 5.37
C HIS A 128 8.82 9.25 5.29
N TYR A 129 8.88 9.86 4.10
CA TYR A 129 8.71 11.30 3.96
C TYR A 129 7.24 11.76 3.83
N ALA A 130 6.39 10.96 3.19
CA ALA A 130 4.98 11.32 3.01
C ALA A 130 4.09 10.83 4.15
N HIS A 131 4.42 9.69 4.74
CA HIS A 131 3.59 9.06 5.76
C HIS A 131 4.23 9.02 7.16
N GLY A 132 5.47 9.53 7.32
CA GLY A 132 6.11 9.69 8.62
C GLY A 132 6.57 8.39 9.31
N TYR A 133 6.61 7.27 8.60
CA TYR A 133 7.08 6.01 9.18
C TYR A 133 8.56 6.09 9.55
N ARG A 134 8.90 5.60 10.73
CA ARG A 134 10.31 5.44 11.14
C ARG A 134 10.96 4.33 10.33
N LEU A 135 12.29 4.43 10.11
CA LEU A 135 13.00 3.43 9.31
C LEU A 135 12.92 2.01 9.89
N GLN A 136 12.78 1.89 11.22
CA GLN A 136 12.56 0.60 11.88
C GLN A 136 11.18 0.01 11.54
N GLU A 137 10.13 0.83 11.56
CA GLU A 137 8.76 0.44 11.21
C GLU A 137 8.69 0.00 9.74
N ILE A 138 9.36 0.74 8.85
CA ILE A 138 9.48 0.37 7.43
C ILE A 138 10.20 -0.98 7.28
N GLY A 139 11.24 -1.22 8.09
CA GLY A 139 11.92 -2.52 8.14
C GLY A 139 10.96 -3.66 8.47
N LEU A 140 10.12 -3.49 9.48
CA LEU A 140 9.10 -4.47 9.88
C LEU A 140 8.05 -4.67 8.79
N LEU A 141 7.54 -3.57 8.18
CA LEU A 141 6.55 -3.62 7.09
C LEU A 141 7.06 -4.36 5.87
N LEU A 142 8.32 -4.16 5.50
CA LEU A 142 8.93 -4.71 4.27
C LEU A 142 9.75 -5.98 4.49
N ALA A 143 9.80 -6.50 5.71
CA ALA A 143 10.67 -7.61 6.11
C ALA A 143 12.15 -7.36 5.77
N LEU A 144 12.64 -6.16 6.08
CA LEU A 144 14.02 -5.71 5.86
C LEU A 144 14.72 -5.40 7.19
N SER A 145 16.03 -5.62 7.24
CA SER A 145 16.83 -5.11 8.37
C SER A 145 16.87 -3.58 8.36
N HIS A 146 16.95 -2.97 9.52
CA HIS A 146 17.08 -1.51 9.67
C HIS A 146 18.27 -0.95 8.86
N THR A 147 19.40 -1.64 8.87
CA THR A 147 20.61 -1.26 8.10
C THR A 147 20.30 -1.25 6.59
N ASN A 148 19.57 -2.24 6.10
CA ASN A 148 19.20 -2.31 4.68
C ASN A 148 18.27 -1.16 4.30
N VAL A 149 17.27 -0.84 5.13
CA VAL A 149 16.37 0.31 4.91
C VAL A 149 17.16 1.62 4.87
N ARG A 150 18.11 1.83 5.79
CA ARG A 150 18.99 3.00 5.79
C ARG A 150 19.81 3.14 4.51
N THR A 151 20.37 2.03 4.03
CA THR A 151 21.14 2.01 2.79
C THR A 151 20.28 2.35 1.58
N ILE A 152 19.09 1.78 1.50
CA ILE A 152 18.16 2.00 0.39
C ILE A 152 17.69 3.47 0.35
N ILE A 153 17.28 4.04 1.50
CA ILE A 153 16.82 5.43 1.53
C ILE A 153 17.95 6.43 1.22
N ALA A 154 19.18 6.13 1.63
CA ALA A 154 20.33 6.96 1.29
C ALA A 154 20.58 6.96 -0.24
N ARG A 155 20.49 5.81 -0.89
CA ARG A 155 20.61 5.69 -2.36
C ARG A 155 19.48 6.43 -3.07
N ALA A 156 18.23 6.27 -2.62
CA ALA A 156 17.08 6.97 -3.18
C ALA A 156 17.25 8.49 -3.12
N ARG A 157 17.70 9.02 -1.97
CA ARG A 157 18.00 10.45 -1.80
C ARG A 157 19.08 10.93 -2.76
N GLN A 158 20.17 10.19 -2.89
CA GLN A 158 21.25 10.56 -3.82
C GLN A 158 20.78 10.59 -5.27
N ARG A 159 19.95 9.64 -5.68
CA ARG A 159 19.37 9.63 -7.04
C ARG A 159 18.45 10.81 -7.28
N LEU A 160 17.58 11.14 -6.31
CA LEU A 160 16.72 12.33 -6.42
C LEU A 160 17.52 13.63 -6.49
N LEU A 161 18.52 13.81 -5.62
CA LEU A 161 19.36 15.01 -5.63
C LEU A 161 20.12 15.17 -6.96
N ARG A 162 20.59 14.08 -7.55
CA ARG A 162 21.23 14.10 -8.86
C ARG A 162 20.23 14.53 -9.94
N ALA A 163 19.05 13.90 -9.97
CA ALA A 163 18.03 14.20 -10.96
C ALA A 163 17.50 15.64 -10.86
N LEU A 164 17.36 16.18 -9.65
CA LEU A 164 16.99 17.59 -9.44
C LEU A 164 18.05 18.53 -10.01
N ARG A 165 19.33 18.28 -9.76
CA ARG A 165 20.43 19.10 -10.31
C ARG A 165 20.50 19.06 -11.85
N GLU A 166 20.17 17.92 -12.44
CA GLU A 166 20.12 17.75 -13.90
C GLU A 166 18.89 18.46 -14.51
N ALA A 167 17.81 18.60 -13.76
CA ALA A 167 16.62 19.33 -14.19
C ALA A 167 16.78 20.86 -14.08
N ASP A 168 17.64 21.34 -13.18
CA ASP A 168 17.92 22.78 -12.97
C ASP A 168 19.08 23.29 -13.86
N ALA A 169 19.75 22.44 -14.62
CA ALA A 169 20.89 22.76 -15.49
C ALA A 169 20.48 22.94 -16.95
#